data_9874a385718eeee7a0b2f807b3f1b925
#
_entry.id   9874a385718eeee7a0b2f807b3f1b925
#
_cell.length_a   1.000
_cell.length_b   1.000
_cell.length_c   1.000
_cell.angle_alpha   90.00
_cell.angle_beta   90.00
_cell.angle_gamma   90.00
#
_symmetry.space_group_name_H-M   'P 1'
#
loop_
_entity.id
_entity.type
_entity.pdbx_description
1 polymer ?
#
loop_
_entity_poly.entity_id
_entity_poly.type
_entity_poly.pdbx_seq_one_letter_code
_entity_poly.pdbx_strand_id
1 'polypeptide(L)'
;MEKALGRSAKDPTENLTYYSQEMEDCADGYCAFVMEEVAKARKRCADPLVLVEQRLDYSRYVGIEGSFGTGDCVIVSDGLLHIIDYKHGLGVLVSAEKNSQLSCYALGALDLFDGIYDIAQVSLTIYQPRRENVSTYTMSREELLAWAETVLAPAAKLAYEGKGEFKAGDHCQFCKAKANCRKRAEHNLELARYDFEMPALLGDDEVSAILIKADELVSWAGDVKDYALQKALSGTKFTGFKVVEGRSNRKYTDEDAVAKAVEDAGYEPYEKKLLGITAMSQALGRKKFEELLGGLVYKPPGKPVLVPESDKRPAMNTAINDFKEMRRTTTMAKIVNKTKVITGPRTRWSYANVWDPKSINGGTPKYSVSLIIPKSDKKTVEAIKAAIQAAYEEGESKLKGNGKTVPALSVIKTPAA
;
A
#
# COMPACT_ATOMS: atom_id res chain seq x y z
N MET A 1 29.93 6.94 3.60
CA MET A 1 30.39 6.09 4.71
C MET A 1 31.93 5.93 4.73
N GLU A 2 32.57 5.42 3.68
CA GLU A 2 34.04 5.23 3.66
C GLU A 2 34.82 6.51 4.00
N LYS A 3 34.44 7.67 3.41
CA LYS A 3 35.03 8.97 3.74
C LYS A 3 34.84 9.36 5.22
N ALA A 4 33.68 9.09 5.79
CA ALA A 4 33.39 9.36 7.22
C ALA A 4 34.21 8.46 8.17
N LEU A 5 34.59 7.28 7.69
CA LEU A 5 35.52 6.38 8.40
C LEU A 5 36.99 6.74 8.21
N GLY A 6 37.31 7.85 7.53
CA GLY A 6 38.69 8.31 7.26
C GLY A 6 39.37 7.54 6.12
N ARG A 7 38.62 6.80 5.31
CA ARG A 7 39.15 6.03 4.18
C ARG A 7 39.10 6.82 2.88
N SER A 8 40.03 6.53 1.96
CA SER A 8 40.00 7.12 0.61
C SER A 8 38.89 6.44 -0.21
N ALA A 9 37.93 7.22 -0.70
CA ALA A 9 36.87 6.74 -1.56
C ALA A 9 36.58 7.73 -2.68
N LYS A 10 36.29 7.22 -3.88
CA LYS A 10 35.82 8.05 -4.99
C LYS A 10 34.44 8.62 -4.66
N ASP A 11 34.12 9.76 -5.24
CA ASP A 11 32.78 10.29 -5.16
C ASP A 11 31.84 9.46 -6.05
N PRO A 12 30.84 8.78 -5.49
CA PRO A 12 29.93 7.95 -6.28
C PRO A 12 28.96 8.78 -7.15
N THR A 13 28.83 10.09 -6.88
CA THR A 13 27.90 10.98 -7.58
C THR A 13 28.44 11.49 -8.90
N GLU A 14 29.75 11.42 -9.17
CA GLU A 14 30.39 11.96 -10.38
C GLU A 14 29.87 11.40 -11.70
N ASN A 15 29.22 10.21 -11.71
CA ASN A 15 28.74 9.56 -12.94
C ASN A 15 27.37 8.87 -12.77
N LEU A 16 26.52 9.33 -11.84
CA LEU A 16 25.22 8.75 -11.63
C LEU A 16 24.19 9.25 -12.65
N THR A 17 23.64 8.33 -13.46
CA THR A 17 22.57 8.61 -14.42
C THR A 17 21.25 9.01 -13.73
N TYR A 18 21.04 8.58 -12.50
CA TYR A 18 19.79 8.75 -11.72
C TYR A 18 20.07 9.37 -10.35
N TYR A 19 20.80 10.48 -10.32
CA TYR A 19 21.03 11.22 -9.07
C TYR A 19 19.79 12.03 -8.67
N SER A 20 19.49 12.07 -7.38
CA SER A 20 18.54 13.00 -6.78
C SER A 20 19.01 13.44 -5.40
N GLN A 21 18.67 14.65 -4.99
CA GLN A 21 18.98 15.17 -3.65
C GLN A 21 18.41 14.28 -2.55
N GLU A 22 17.22 13.69 -2.76
CA GLU A 22 16.61 12.74 -1.84
C GLU A 22 17.51 11.51 -1.59
N MET A 23 18.18 11.02 -2.64
CA MET A 23 19.09 9.87 -2.50
C MET A 23 20.30 10.25 -1.66
N GLU A 24 20.84 11.44 -1.86
CA GLU A 24 21.97 11.95 -1.07
C GLU A 24 21.56 12.18 0.38
N ASP A 25 20.46 12.85 0.64
CA ASP A 25 19.91 13.07 1.98
C ASP A 25 19.68 11.74 2.73
N CYS A 26 19.18 10.71 2.04
CA CYS A 26 18.98 9.37 2.59
C CYS A 26 20.33 8.67 2.90
N ALA A 27 21.31 8.81 2.02
CA ALA A 27 22.64 8.22 2.21
C ALA A 27 23.40 8.91 3.36
N ASP A 28 23.28 10.23 3.49
CA ASP A 28 23.86 10.99 4.59
C ASP A 28 23.19 10.62 5.93
N GLY A 29 21.89 10.47 5.96
CA GLY A 29 21.16 9.98 7.13
C GLY A 29 21.61 8.57 7.55
N TYR A 30 21.81 7.67 6.59
CA TYR A 30 22.35 6.34 6.85
C TYR A 30 23.79 6.41 7.39
N CYS A 31 24.64 7.24 6.78
CA CYS A 31 26.00 7.44 7.22
C CYS A 31 26.06 7.95 8.67
N ALA A 32 25.24 8.95 9.00
CA ALA A 32 25.14 9.49 10.35
C ALA A 32 24.72 8.41 11.37
N PHE A 33 23.68 7.62 11.03
CA PHE A 33 23.23 6.50 11.86
C PHE A 33 24.35 5.48 12.11
N VAL A 34 25.05 5.04 11.05
CA VAL A 34 26.17 4.09 11.21
C VAL A 34 27.29 4.66 12.08
N MET A 35 27.63 5.94 11.91
CA MET A 35 28.65 6.58 12.72
C MET A 35 28.28 6.67 14.21
N GLU A 36 26.98 6.82 14.53
CA GLU A 36 26.50 6.71 15.91
C GLU A 36 26.68 5.30 16.47
N GLU A 37 26.38 4.26 15.68
CA GLU A 37 26.59 2.86 16.08
C GLU A 37 28.05 2.54 16.26
N VAL A 38 28.95 3.05 15.40
CA VAL A 38 30.40 2.95 15.54
C VAL A 38 30.87 3.64 16.83
N ALA A 39 30.32 4.81 17.16
CA ALA A 39 30.64 5.50 18.40
C ALA A 39 30.23 4.70 19.66
N LYS A 40 29.07 3.96 19.56
CA LYS A 40 28.63 3.03 20.61
C LYS A 40 29.60 1.83 20.73
N ALA A 41 30.01 1.27 19.60
CA ALA A 41 30.97 0.16 19.56
C ALA A 41 32.34 0.57 20.19
N ARG A 42 32.83 1.77 19.89
CA ARG A 42 34.06 2.31 20.47
C ARG A 42 34.04 2.49 22.01
N LYS A 43 32.86 2.59 22.58
CA LYS A 43 32.70 2.61 24.06
C LYS A 43 32.83 1.23 24.69
N ARG A 44 32.66 0.16 23.92
CA ARG A 44 32.74 -1.25 24.36
C ARG A 44 34.13 -1.84 24.09
N CYS A 45 34.70 -1.51 22.94
CA CYS A 45 35.94 -2.05 22.45
C CYS A 45 36.79 -0.90 21.91
N ALA A 46 38.09 -0.89 22.24
CA ALA A 46 39.01 0.19 21.84
C ALA A 46 39.19 0.28 20.31
N ASP A 47 39.08 -0.85 19.61
CA ASP A 47 39.30 -0.95 18.16
C ASP A 47 38.21 -1.81 17.51
N PRO A 48 36.95 -1.30 17.39
CA PRO A 48 35.91 -2.00 16.69
C PRO A 48 36.19 -2.02 15.18
N LEU A 49 36.02 -3.16 14.56
CA LEU A 49 36.13 -3.31 13.11
C LEU A 49 34.87 -2.86 12.43
N VAL A 50 34.98 -1.98 11.43
CA VAL A 50 33.82 -1.54 10.59
C VAL A 50 34.12 -1.90 9.16
N LEU A 51 33.21 -2.68 8.55
CA LEU A 51 33.29 -3.13 7.17
C LEU A 51 32.10 -2.61 6.38
N VAL A 52 32.34 -2.19 5.16
CA VAL A 52 31.34 -1.67 4.22
C VAL A 52 31.34 -2.57 3.00
N GLU A 53 30.15 -2.93 2.50
CA GLU A 53 29.97 -3.82 1.33
C GLU A 53 30.79 -5.13 1.49
N GLN A 54 30.70 -5.74 2.67
CA GLN A 54 31.46 -6.93 2.99
C GLN A 54 30.80 -8.19 2.43
N ARG A 55 31.54 -8.96 1.64
CA ARG A 55 31.13 -10.31 1.26
C ARG A 55 31.21 -11.24 2.47
N LEU A 56 30.09 -11.91 2.75
CA LEU A 56 29.87 -12.77 3.89
C LEU A 56 29.48 -14.16 3.38
N ASP A 57 30.37 -15.12 3.53
CA ASP A 57 30.15 -16.52 3.15
C ASP A 57 29.57 -17.30 4.34
N TYR A 58 28.39 -17.85 4.17
CA TYR A 58 27.72 -18.66 5.20
C TYR A 58 27.47 -20.11 4.73
N SER A 59 28.23 -20.56 3.70
CA SER A 59 28.12 -21.92 3.13
C SER A 59 28.24 -23.01 4.19
N ARG A 60 29.13 -22.82 5.18
CA ARG A 60 29.33 -23.73 6.31
C ARG A 60 28.05 -24.05 7.08
N TYR A 61 27.24 -23.00 7.32
CA TYR A 61 25.98 -23.12 8.09
C TYR A 61 24.81 -23.65 7.27
N VAL A 62 24.81 -23.38 5.98
CA VAL A 62 23.76 -23.83 5.05
C VAL A 62 24.01 -25.26 4.56
N GLY A 63 25.29 -25.67 4.53
CA GLY A 63 25.70 -26.95 3.97
C GLY A 63 25.69 -26.97 2.42
N ILE A 64 25.67 -25.81 1.78
CA ILE A 64 25.65 -25.64 0.32
C ILE A 64 26.78 -24.67 -0.05
N GLU A 65 27.73 -25.16 -0.85
CA GLU A 65 28.86 -24.36 -1.31
C GLU A 65 28.41 -23.16 -2.14
N GLY A 66 29.11 -22.02 -1.99
CA GLY A 66 28.82 -20.80 -2.70
C GLY A 66 27.61 -20.01 -2.16
N SER A 67 27.16 -20.32 -0.95
CA SER A 67 26.11 -19.55 -0.27
C SER A 67 26.71 -18.32 0.41
N PHE A 68 26.55 -17.15 -0.21
CA PHE A 68 27.07 -15.88 0.30
C PHE A 68 26.10 -14.73 0.08
N GLY A 69 26.36 -13.63 0.73
CA GLY A 69 25.74 -12.34 0.46
C GLY A 69 26.72 -11.20 0.73
N THR A 70 26.30 -9.97 0.44
CA THR A 70 27.07 -8.76 0.73
C THR A 70 26.31 -7.97 1.78
N GLY A 71 26.94 -7.74 2.92
CA GLY A 71 26.42 -6.91 4.01
C GLY A 71 26.82 -5.45 3.81
N ASP A 72 25.86 -4.54 3.80
CA ASP A 72 26.11 -3.12 3.55
C ASP A 72 27.00 -2.51 4.62
N CYS A 73 26.78 -2.84 5.88
CA CYS A 73 27.67 -2.46 6.98
C CYS A 73 27.70 -3.55 8.05
N VAL A 74 28.93 -3.90 8.48
CA VAL A 74 29.21 -4.84 9.56
C VAL A 74 30.10 -4.15 10.59
N ILE A 75 29.64 -4.11 11.83
CA ILE A 75 30.42 -3.57 12.95
C ILE A 75 30.72 -4.73 13.92
N VAL A 76 32.00 -5.02 14.13
CA VAL A 76 32.44 -6.09 15.03
C VAL A 76 33.14 -5.45 16.23
N SER A 77 32.70 -5.80 17.40
CA SER A 77 33.31 -5.38 18.68
C SER A 77 33.21 -6.51 19.69
N ASP A 78 34.01 -6.47 20.75
CA ASP A 78 33.83 -7.43 21.82
C ASP A 78 32.43 -7.39 22.40
N GLY A 79 31.84 -8.54 22.56
CA GLY A 79 30.49 -8.74 23.03
C GLY A 79 29.39 -8.58 21.96
N LEU A 80 29.61 -7.90 20.83
CA LEU A 80 28.56 -7.58 19.88
C LEU A 80 29.02 -7.58 18.42
N LEU A 81 28.33 -8.35 17.59
CA LEU A 81 28.32 -8.24 16.13
C LEU A 81 27.08 -7.48 15.70
N HIS A 82 27.21 -6.41 14.91
CA HIS A 82 26.09 -5.62 14.42
C HIS A 82 26.07 -5.61 12.88
N ILE A 83 25.00 -6.12 12.29
CA ILE A 83 24.73 -6.08 10.85
C ILE A 83 23.71 -4.99 10.59
N ILE A 84 24.03 -4.05 9.70
CA ILE A 84 23.14 -2.94 9.33
C ILE A 84 22.95 -2.98 7.81
N ASP A 85 21.71 -3.06 7.38
CA ASP A 85 21.33 -3.18 5.97
C ASP A 85 20.46 -1.97 5.56
N TYR A 86 20.83 -1.34 4.46
CA TYR A 86 20.17 -0.15 3.90
C TYR A 86 19.10 -0.53 2.88
N LYS A 87 17.90 -0.07 3.07
CA LYS A 87 16.78 -0.29 2.16
C LYS A 87 16.24 1.03 1.62
N HIS A 88 16.61 1.41 0.40
CA HIS A 88 16.17 2.67 -0.22
C HIS A 88 14.71 2.64 -0.73
N GLY A 89 14.17 1.46 -1.03
CA GLY A 89 12.86 1.32 -1.66
C GLY A 89 11.67 1.78 -0.80
N LEU A 90 10.64 2.34 -1.45
CA LEU A 90 9.33 2.64 -0.83
C LEU A 90 8.41 1.42 -0.76
N GLY A 91 8.82 0.28 -1.31
CA GLY A 91 8.02 -0.94 -1.42
C GLY A 91 7.58 -1.54 -0.09
N VAL A 92 8.04 -2.74 0.21
CA VAL A 92 7.66 -3.45 1.44
C VAL A 92 8.37 -2.86 2.65
N LEU A 93 7.62 -2.67 3.76
CA LEU A 93 8.22 -2.35 5.05
C LEU A 93 8.95 -3.59 5.58
N VAL A 94 10.25 -3.47 5.83
CA VAL A 94 11.10 -4.58 6.27
C VAL A 94 11.36 -4.51 7.76
N SER A 95 11.16 -5.62 8.46
CA SER A 95 11.52 -5.79 9.87
C SER A 95 12.88 -6.48 10.00
N ALA A 96 13.65 -6.10 11.01
CA ALA A 96 14.85 -6.82 11.41
C ALA A 96 14.54 -8.07 12.24
N GLU A 97 13.37 -8.11 12.89
CA GLU A 97 12.96 -9.26 13.71
C GLU A 97 12.84 -10.52 12.84
N LYS A 98 13.59 -11.56 13.23
CA LYS A 98 13.65 -12.85 12.53
C LYS A 98 13.94 -12.73 11.02
N ASN A 99 14.67 -11.69 10.62
CA ASN A 99 15.03 -11.47 9.24
C ASN A 99 16.11 -12.47 8.79
N SER A 100 15.74 -13.38 7.89
CA SER A 100 16.65 -14.45 7.44
C SER A 100 17.83 -13.92 6.64
N GLN A 101 17.70 -12.83 5.88
CA GLN A 101 18.81 -12.21 5.14
C GLN A 101 19.90 -11.72 6.11
N LEU A 102 19.51 -10.91 7.10
CA LEU A 102 20.42 -10.37 8.09
C LEU A 102 21.03 -11.48 8.95
N SER A 103 20.25 -12.52 9.31
CA SER A 103 20.75 -13.66 10.05
C SER A 103 21.79 -14.45 9.27
N CYS A 104 21.61 -14.64 7.95
CA CYS A 104 22.63 -15.25 7.08
C CYS A 104 23.90 -14.40 7.02
N TYR A 105 23.77 -13.07 6.93
CA TYR A 105 24.93 -12.17 6.96
C TYR A 105 25.68 -12.25 8.29
N ALA A 106 24.96 -12.32 9.40
CA ALA A 106 25.55 -12.48 10.72
C ALA A 106 26.30 -13.81 10.86
N LEU A 107 25.77 -14.91 10.32
CA LEU A 107 26.46 -16.19 10.29
C LEU A 107 27.79 -16.11 9.52
N GLY A 108 27.78 -15.49 8.33
CA GLY A 108 29.00 -15.30 7.54
C GLY A 108 30.02 -14.39 8.23
N ALA A 109 29.56 -13.38 8.99
CA ALA A 109 30.42 -12.53 9.78
C ALA A 109 30.99 -13.29 11.00
N LEU A 110 30.20 -14.13 11.66
CA LEU A 110 30.72 -14.99 12.74
C LEU A 110 31.82 -15.93 12.23
N ASP A 111 31.67 -16.52 11.05
CA ASP A 111 32.67 -17.40 10.46
C ASP A 111 34.04 -16.69 10.26
N LEU A 112 33.97 -15.38 9.93
CA LEU A 112 35.17 -14.56 9.71
C LEU A 112 35.80 -14.05 11.00
N PHE A 113 35.03 -13.74 12.04
CA PHE A 113 35.51 -12.91 13.16
C PHE A 113 35.41 -13.54 14.54
N ASP A 114 34.71 -14.67 14.71
CA ASP A 114 34.51 -15.35 16.01
C ASP A 114 35.82 -15.80 16.66
N GLY A 115 36.88 -16.05 15.88
CA GLY A 115 38.21 -16.36 16.40
C GLY A 115 39.06 -15.14 16.78
N ILE A 116 38.58 -13.92 16.53
CA ILE A 116 39.30 -12.66 16.73
C ILE A 116 38.65 -11.80 17.81
N TYR A 117 37.31 -11.78 17.84
CA TYR A 117 36.49 -11.05 18.79
C TYR A 117 35.63 -12.01 19.62
N ASP A 118 35.41 -11.69 20.88
CA ASP A 118 34.49 -12.45 21.74
C ASP A 118 33.06 -11.97 21.48
N ILE A 119 32.36 -12.64 20.58
CA ILE A 119 31.01 -12.27 20.14
C ILE A 119 29.96 -13.07 20.93
N ALA A 120 29.28 -12.43 21.87
CA ALA A 120 28.18 -13.02 22.65
C ALA A 120 26.79 -12.68 22.09
N GLN A 121 26.66 -11.53 21.49
CA GLN A 121 25.36 -11.03 20.95
C GLN A 121 25.48 -10.61 19.49
N VAL A 122 24.35 -10.71 18.79
CA VAL A 122 24.20 -10.28 17.40
C VAL A 122 23.03 -9.31 17.31
N SER A 123 23.29 -8.11 16.79
CA SER A 123 22.28 -7.09 16.50
C SER A 123 22.08 -6.98 15.00
N LEU A 124 20.84 -6.97 14.57
CA LEU A 124 20.43 -6.87 13.18
C LEU A 124 19.63 -5.59 13.01
N THR A 125 19.99 -4.73 12.08
CA THR A 125 19.27 -3.47 11.83
C THR A 125 18.93 -3.30 10.35
N ILE A 126 17.68 -3.00 10.08
CA ILE A 126 17.19 -2.47 8.80
C ILE A 126 17.08 -0.95 8.92
N TYR A 127 17.75 -0.23 8.03
CA TYR A 127 17.64 1.21 7.90
C TYR A 127 16.94 1.55 6.58
N GLN A 128 15.68 2.03 6.66
CA GLN A 128 14.83 2.28 5.50
C GLN A 128 14.29 3.72 5.55
N PRO A 129 15.10 4.72 5.13
CA PRO A 129 14.83 6.14 5.38
C PRO A 129 13.56 6.64 4.71
N ARG A 130 13.27 6.24 3.47
CA ARG A 130 12.09 6.67 2.74
C ARG A 130 10.76 6.14 3.33
N ARG A 131 10.85 5.22 4.29
CA ARG A 131 9.74 4.67 5.07
C ARG A 131 9.77 5.11 6.53
N GLU A 132 10.72 6.00 6.90
CA GLU A 132 10.94 6.41 8.29
C GLU A 132 11.08 5.20 9.23
N ASN A 133 11.74 4.14 8.74
CA ASN A 133 11.82 2.86 9.44
C ASN A 133 13.27 2.55 9.80
N VAL A 134 13.51 2.46 11.11
CA VAL A 134 14.72 1.87 11.67
C VAL A 134 14.27 0.74 12.59
N SER A 135 14.50 -0.49 12.14
CA SER A 135 14.09 -1.68 12.86
C SER A 135 15.34 -2.42 13.33
N THR A 136 15.45 -2.66 14.64
CA THR A 136 16.58 -3.39 15.23
C THR A 136 16.07 -4.60 16.01
N TYR A 137 16.75 -5.72 15.84
CA TYR A 137 16.51 -6.96 16.57
C TYR A 137 17.82 -7.53 17.08
N THR A 138 17.86 -7.90 18.34
CA THR A 138 19.07 -8.46 18.98
C THR A 138 18.76 -9.85 19.50
N MET A 139 19.69 -10.77 19.28
CA MET A 139 19.65 -12.15 19.76
C MET A 139 21.00 -12.58 20.29
N SER A 140 21.06 -13.68 21.03
CA SER A 140 22.33 -14.25 21.42
C SER A 140 22.99 -14.97 20.22
N ARG A 141 24.29 -15.18 20.31
CA ARG A 141 25.04 -15.98 19.34
C ARG A 141 24.48 -17.41 19.27
N GLU A 142 24.15 -17.99 20.44
CA GLU A 142 23.60 -19.35 20.57
C GLU A 142 22.24 -19.46 19.85
N GLU A 143 21.36 -18.45 20.00
CA GLU A 143 20.06 -18.41 19.31
C GLU A 143 20.25 -18.36 17.80
N LEU A 144 21.20 -17.59 17.30
CA LEU A 144 21.50 -17.52 15.86
C LEU A 144 22.01 -18.86 15.33
N LEU A 145 22.94 -19.51 16.05
CA LEU A 145 23.50 -20.81 15.66
C LEU A 145 22.42 -21.90 15.72
N ALA A 146 21.59 -21.92 16.75
CA ALA A 146 20.45 -22.85 16.86
C ALA A 146 19.47 -22.66 15.70
N TRP A 147 19.15 -21.41 15.32
CA TRP A 147 18.33 -21.14 14.13
C TRP A 147 18.98 -21.66 12.86
N ALA A 148 20.30 -21.48 12.70
CA ALA A 148 21.02 -21.98 11.53
C ALA A 148 20.91 -23.51 11.40
N GLU A 149 21.08 -24.22 12.51
CA GLU A 149 21.04 -25.70 12.55
C GLU A 149 19.63 -26.24 12.40
N THR A 150 18.64 -25.66 13.10
CA THR A 150 17.30 -26.24 13.19
C THR A 150 16.34 -25.76 12.10
N VAL A 151 16.58 -24.58 11.51
CA VAL A 151 15.68 -23.97 10.52
C VAL A 151 16.37 -23.76 9.18
N LEU A 152 17.51 -23.04 9.16
CA LEU A 152 18.14 -22.63 7.92
C LEU A 152 18.69 -23.82 7.11
N ALA A 153 19.54 -24.64 7.71
CA ALA A 153 20.19 -25.74 7.02
C ALA A 153 19.20 -26.79 6.47
N PRO A 154 18.20 -27.25 7.25
CA PRO A 154 17.18 -28.16 6.73
C PRO A 154 16.34 -27.57 5.59
N ALA A 155 15.94 -26.29 5.71
CA ALA A 155 15.17 -25.60 4.68
C ALA A 155 15.97 -25.42 3.39
N ALA A 156 17.23 -25.01 3.51
CA ALA A 156 18.13 -24.84 2.38
C ALA A 156 18.40 -26.17 1.65
N LYS A 157 18.61 -27.25 2.39
CA LYS A 157 18.76 -28.60 1.83
C LYS A 157 17.54 -29.03 1.03
N LEU A 158 16.33 -28.86 1.59
CA LEU A 158 15.07 -29.16 0.88
C LEU A 158 14.92 -28.33 -0.38
N ALA A 159 15.26 -27.03 -0.30
CA ALA A 159 15.21 -26.14 -1.46
C ALA A 159 16.22 -26.53 -2.54
N TYR A 160 17.45 -26.86 -2.17
CA TYR A 160 18.51 -27.29 -3.07
C TYR A 160 18.16 -28.62 -3.78
N GLU A 161 17.57 -29.57 -3.04
CA GLU A 161 17.13 -30.85 -3.59
C GLU A 161 15.80 -30.75 -4.37
N GLY A 162 15.13 -29.60 -4.37
CA GLY A 162 13.83 -29.41 -5.01
C GLY A 162 12.69 -30.18 -4.37
N LYS A 163 12.80 -30.53 -3.07
CA LYS A 163 11.85 -31.36 -2.33
C LYS A 163 10.95 -30.61 -1.34
N GLY A 164 11.08 -29.31 -1.27
CA GLY A 164 10.24 -28.51 -0.35
C GLY A 164 8.78 -28.41 -0.81
N GLU A 165 7.89 -28.17 0.15
CA GLU A 165 6.48 -27.85 -0.15
C GLU A 165 6.33 -26.41 -0.63
N PHE A 166 5.54 -26.23 -1.70
CA PHE A 166 5.18 -24.88 -2.16
C PHE A 166 4.06 -24.31 -1.28
N LYS A 167 4.28 -23.11 -0.77
CA LYS A 167 3.27 -22.32 -0.04
C LYS A 167 3.08 -20.99 -0.73
N ALA A 168 1.82 -20.57 -0.95
CA ALA A 168 1.51 -19.23 -1.39
C ALA A 168 1.58 -18.25 -0.22
N GLY A 169 2.00 -16.99 -0.48
CA GLY A 169 2.11 -15.92 0.50
C GLY A 169 2.81 -14.70 -0.07
N ASP A 170 3.10 -13.71 0.77
CA ASP A 170 3.68 -12.41 0.37
C ASP A 170 5.00 -12.53 -0.40
N HIS A 171 5.78 -13.56 -0.11
CA HIS A 171 7.03 -13.86 -0.82
C HIS A 171 6.83 -14.20 -2.30
N CYS A 172 5.60 -14.56 -2.72
CA CYS A 172 5.30 -14.89 -4.11
C CYS A 172 5.54 -13.70 -5.06
N GLN A 173 5.40 -12.47 -4.59
CA GLN A 173 5.66 -11.27 -5.40
C GLN A 173 7.10 -11.22 -5.94
N PHE A 174 8.07 -11.78 -5.20
CA PHE A 174 9.49 -11.81 -5.57
C PHE A 174 9.90 -13.13 -6.24
N CYS A 175 9.02 -14.12 -6.32
CA CYS A 175 9.34 -15.44 -6.85
C CYS A 175 9.47 -15.42 -8.38
N LYS A 176 10.55 -15.98 -8.91
CA LYS A 176 10.75 -16.09 -10.38
C LYS A 176 9.70 -16.96 -11.07
N ALA A 177 9.11 -17.93 -10.35
CA ALA A 177 8.05 -18.80 -10.86
C ALA A 177 6.63 -18.29 -10.58
N LYS A 178 6.48 -17.04 -10.12
CA LYS A 178 5.22 -16.48 -9.63
C LYS A 178 4.06 -16.53 -10.62
N ALA A 179 4.34 -16.45 -11.91
CA ALA A 179 3.34 -16.44 -12.97
C ALA A 179 2.79 -17.83 -13.31
N ASN A 180 3.60 -18.88 -13.17
CA ASN A 180 3.25 -20.25 -13.55
C ASN A 180 3.25 -21.24 -12.38
N CYS A 181 3.32 -20.76 -11.16
CA CYS A 181 3.25 -21.57 -9.95
C CYS A 181 1.83 -22.08 -9.72
N ARG A 182 1.64 -23.40 -9.75
CA ARG A 182 0.34 -24.05 -9.50
C ARG A 182 -0.21 -23.71 -8.11
N LYS A 183 0.64 -23.70 -7.08
CA LYS A 183 0.21 -23.44 -5.70
C LYS A 183 -0.29 -22.02 -5.52
N ARG A 184 0.34 -21.04 -6.17
CA ARG A 184 -0.13 -19.65 -6.19
C ARG A 184 -1.45 -19.52 -6.96
N ALA A 185 -1.60 -20.24 -8.08
CA ALA A 185 -2.85 -20.27 -8.83
C ALA A 185 -3.99 -20.86 -8.00
N GLU A 186 -3.78 -21.98 -7.33
CA GLU A 186 -4.77 -22.60 -6.42
C GLU A 186 -5.22 -21.60 -5.34
N HIS A 187 -4.27 -20.93 -4.69
CA HIS A 187 -4.56 -19.93 -3.65
C HIS A 187 -5.40 -18.75 -4.17
N ASN A 188 -5.05 -18.20 -5.32
CA ASN A 188 -5.79 -17.07 -5.90
C ASN A 188 -7.17 -17.49 -6.45
N LEU A 189 -7.29 -18.70 -6.98
CA LEU A 189 -8.56 -19.22 -7.49
C LEU A 189 -9.49 -19.74 -6.38
N GLU A 190 -9.04 -19.81 -5.14
CA GLU A 190 -9.89 -20.18 -4.00
C GLU A 190 -11.11 -19.26 -3.86
N LEU A 191 -11.00 -17.99 -4.31
CA LEU A 191 -12.12 -17.05 -4.34
C LEU A 191 -13.27 -17.50 -5.26
N ALA A 192 -13.01 -18.35 -6.25
CA ALA A 192 -14.05 -18.89 -7.15
C ALA A 192 -15.11 -19.71 -6.42
N ARG A 193 -14.87 -20.16 -5.19
CA ARG A 193 -15.87 -20.86 -4.36
C ARG A 193 -17.12 -20.03 -4.09
N TYR A 194 -16.99 -18.69 -4.04
CA TYR A 194 -18.12 -17.80 -3.79
C TYR A 194 -19.16 -17.80 -4.93
N ASP A 195 -18.80 -18.24 -6.15
CA ASP A 195 -19.74 -18.39 -7.27
C ASP A 195 -20.81 -19.45 -7.02
N PHE A 196 -20.57 -20.38 -6.11
CA PHE A 196 -21.45 -21.54 -5.85
C PHE A 196 -22.14 -21.49 -4.49
N GLU A 197 -21.94 -20.43 -3.73
CA GLU A 197 -22.56 -20.26 -2.41
C GLU A 197 -23.89 -19.50 -2.49
N MET A 198 -24.82 -19.86 -1.63
CA MET A 198 -26.11 -19.19 -1.49
C MET A 198 -26.14 -18.39 -0.18
N PRO A 199 -26.73 -17.19 -0.15
CA PRO A 199 -27.55 -16.55 -1.19
C PRO A 199 -26.71 -15.99 -2.35
N ALA A 200 -27.38 -15.67 -3.48
CA ALA A 200 -26.71 -15.17 -4.70
C ALA A 200 -26.03 -13.79 -4.57
N LEU A 201 -26.16 -13.11 -3.44
CA LEU A 201 -25.51 -11.83 -3.13
C LEU A 201 -24.61 -12.02 -1.93
N LEU A 202 -23.39 -11.49 -2.04
CA LEU A 202 -22.40 -11.50 -0.96
C LEU A 202 -22.84 -10.62 0.22
N GLY A 203 -22.60 -11.11 1.44
CA GLY A 203 -22.70 -10.32 2.64
C GLY A 203 -21.45 -9.44 2.86
N ASP A 204 -21.54 -8.45 3.75
CA ASP A 204 -20.43 -7.52 4.02
C ASP A 204 -19.18 -8.23 4.58
N ASP A 205 -19.36 -9.31 5.35
CA ASP A 205 -18.25 -10.12 5.88
C ASP A 205 -17.54 -10.88 4.76
N GLU A 206 -18.27 -11.40 3.78
CA GLU A 206 -17.70 -12.07 2.59
C GLU A 206 -16.98 -11.08 1.70
N VAL A 207 -17.54 -9.88 1.48
CA VAL A 207 -16.88 -8.78 0.77
C VAL A 207 -15.58 -8.41 1.47
N SER A 208 -15.56 -8.34 2.79
CA SER A 208 -14.35 -8.05 3.58
C SER A 208 -13.28 -9.12 3.39
N ALA A 209 -13.66 -10.40 3.39
CA ALA A 209 -12.73 -11.51 3.13
C ALA A 209 -12.17 -11.51 1.71
N ILE A 210 -12.97 -11.11 0.72
CA ILE A 210 -12.54 -10.95 -0.67
C ILE A 210 -11.58 -9.78 -0.81
N LEU A 211 -11.85 -8.64 -0.18
CA LEU A 211 -11.00 -7.45 -0.26
C LEU A 211 -9.57 -7.72 0.21
N ILE A 212 -9.38 -8.54 1.23
CA ILE A 212 -8.05 -8.94 1.74
C ILE A 212 -7.23 -9.64 0.65
N LYS A 213 -7.88 -10.42 -0.23
CA LYS A 213 -7.22 -11.21 -1.29
C LYS A 213 -7.25 -10.53 -2.66
N ALA A 214 -8.05 -9.50 -2.84
CA ALA A 214 -8.30 -8.88 -4.16
C ALA A 214 -7.03 -8.31 -4.80
N ASP A 215 -6.21 -7.61 -4.02
CA ASP A 215 -4.98 -7.00 -4.51
C ASP A 215 -3.96 -8.07 -4.98
N GLU A 216 -3.85 -9.18 -4.26
CA GLU A 216 -3.00 -10.30 -4.66
C GLU A 216 -3.51 -10.96 -5.95
N LEU A 217 -4.83 -11.16 -6.07
CA LEU A 217 -5.46 -11.72 -7.28
C LEU A 217 -5.19 -10.84 -8.49
N VAL A 218 -5.33 -9.52 -8.38
CA VAL A 218 -5.04 -8.56 -9.46
C VAL A 218 -3.56 -8.61 -9.84
N SER A 219 -2.67 -8.62 -8.85
CA SER A 219 -1.23 -8.74 -9.08
C SER A 219 -0.86 -10.05 -9.78
N TRP A 220 -1.42 -11.16 -9.34
CA TRP A 220 -1.19 -12.46 -9.98
C TRP A 220 -1.71 -12.51 -11.41
N ALA A 221 -2.89 -11.96 -11.68
CA ALA A 221 -3.44 -11.89 -13.03
C ALA A 221 -2.56 -11.05 -13.97
N GLY A 222 -1.92 -9.99 -13.45
CA GLY A 222 -0.90 -9.22 -14.15
C GLY A 222 0.33 -10.07 -14.49
N ASP A 223 0.89 -10.75 -13.50
CA ASP A 223 2.06 -11.63 -13.67
C ASP A 223 1.83 -12.72 -14.74
N VAL A 224 0.63 -13.33 -14.75
CA VAL A 224 0.25 -14.34 -15.76
C VAL A 224 0.21 -13.74 -17.17
N LYS A 225 -0.37 -12.54 -17.34
CA LYS A 225 -0.43 -11.85 -18.64
C LYS A 225 0.96 -11.49 -19.14
N ASP A 226 1.82 -10.96 -18.28
CA ASP A 226 3.19 -10.58 -18.64
C ASP A 226 4.02 -11.81 -19.03
N TYR A 227 3.92 -12.89 -18.27
CA TYR A 227 4.55 -14.17 -18.60
C TYR A 227 4.09 -14.69 -19.96
N ALA A 228 2.76 -14.69 -20.19
CA ALA A 228 2.20 -15.17 -21.45
C ALA A 228 2.67 -14.32 -22.63
N LEU A 229 2.73 -12.98 -22.49
CA LEU A 229 3.24 -12.08 -23.51
C LEU A 229 4.71 -12.37 -23.82
N GLN A 230 5.58 -12.49 -22.81
CA GLN A 230 7.00 -12.79 -22.99
C GLN A 230 7.21 -14.14 -23.69
N LYS A 231 6.45 -15.17 -23.31
CA LYS A 231 6.47 -16.47 -23.96
C LYS A 231 5.97 -16.41 -25.40
N ALA A 232 4.91 -15.65 -25.67
CA ALA A 232 4.37 -15.48 -27.02
C ALA A 232 5.35 -14.74 -27.93
N LEU A 233 6.06 -13.71 -27.44
CA LEU A 233 7.14 -13.03 -28.15
C LEU A 233 8.31 -13.98 -28.45
N SER A 234 8.56 -14.98 -27.60
CA SER A 234 9.55 -16.04 -27.80
C SER A 234 9.04 -17.19 -28.68
N GLY A 235 7.85 -17.08 -29.29
CA GLY A 235 7.30 -18.04 -30.24
C GLY A 235 6.31 -19.06 -29.67
N THR A 236 6.00 -19.05 -28.37
CA THR A 236 4.98 -19.92 -27.77
C THR A 236 3.59 -19.48 -28.21
N LYS A 237 2.76 -20.42 -28.67
CA LYS A 237 1.35 -20.14 -29.04
C LYS A 237 0.42 -20.43 -27.88
N PHE A 238 -0.43 -19.49 -27.53
CA PHE A 238 -1.52 -19.66 -26.57
C PHE A 238 -2.84 -19.70 -27.34
N THR A 239 -3.62 -20.76 -27.15
CA THR A 239 -4.91 -20.91 -27.81
C THR A 239 -5.87 -19.76 -27.45
N GLY A 240 -6.45 -19.12 -28.45
CA GLY A 240 -7.35 -17.99 -28.28
C GLY A 240 -6.65 -16.62 -28.14
N PHE A 241 -5.32 -16.57 -28.20
CA PHE A 241 -4.55 -15.32 -28.06
C PHE A 241 -3.59 -15.12 -29.23
N LYS A 242 -3.33 -13.85 -29.55
CA LYS A 242 -2.32 -13.44 -30.52
C LYS A 242 -1.61 -12.19 -30.05
N VAL A 243 -0.35 -12.04 -30.42
CA VAL A 243 0.40 -10.80 -30.21
C VAL A 243 0.05 -9.82 -31.32
N VAL A 244 -0.24 -8.59 -30.93
CA VAL A 244 -0.51 -7.47 -31.84
C VAL A 244 0.28 -6.25 -31.38
N GLU A 245 0.52 -5.32 -32.30
CA GLU A 245 1.08 -4.04 -31.94
C GLU A 245 0.07 -3.23 -31.10
N GLY A 246 0.53 -2.71 -29.98
CA GLY A 246 -0.29 -1.86 -29.10
C GLY A 246 -0.63 -0.51 -29.75
N ARG A 247 -1.67 0.13 -29.27
CA ARG A 247 -1.98 1.51 -29.68
C ARG A 247 -0.85 2.43 -29.25
N SER A 248 -0.33 3.22 -30.18
CA SER A 248 0.67 4.24 -29.92
C SER A 248 0.12 5.63 -30.30
N ASN A 249 0.53 6.65 -29.56
CA ASN A 249 0.24 8.03 -29.91
C ASN A 249 1.29 8.53 -30.90
N ARG A 250 0.88 9.44 -31.77
CA ARG A 250 1.80 10.15 -32.64
C ARG A 250 2.78 10.96 -31.80
N LYS A 251 4.04 10.97 -32.18
CA LYS A 251 5.09 11.79 -31.56
C LYS A 251 5.78 12.56 -32.66
N TYR A 252 6.30 13.72 -32.31
CA TYR A 252 7.20 14.43 -33.21
C TYR A 252 8.51 13.67 -33.37
N THR A 253 9.05 13.66 -34.56
CA THR A 253 10.36 13.07 -34.87
C THR A 253 11.51 13.94 -34.38
N ASP A 254 11.29 15.25 -34.40
CA ASP A 254 12.24 16.29 -34.01
C ASP A 254 11.42 17.50 -33.56
N GLU A 255 11.44 17.82 -32.27
CA GLU A 255 10.65 18.90 -31.68
C GLU A 255 11.15 20.29 -32.14
N ASP A 256 12.46 20.44 -32.29
CA ASP A 256 13.06 21.72 -32.74
C ASP A 256 12.72 22.02 -34.22
N ALA A 257 12.75 20.98 -35.06
CA ALA A 257 12.35 21.12 -36.45
C ALA A 257 10.86 21.47 -36.60
N VAL A 258 10.00 20.88 -35.73
CA VAL A 258 8.56 21.17 -35.70
C VAL A 258 8.34 22.63 -35.24
N ALA A 259 9.01 23.06 -34.15
CA ALA A 259 8.89 24.43 -33.66
C ALA A 259 9.26 25.44 -34.73
N LYS A 260 10.41 25.25 -35.40
CA LYS A 260 10.85 26.11 -36.50
C LYS A 260 9.86 26.15 -37.66
N ALA A 261 9.33 24.98 -38.05
CA ALA A 261 8.36 24.94 -39.16
C ALA A 261 7.06 25.69 -38.83
N VAL A 262 6.62 25.65 -37.56
CA VAL A 262 5.42 26.37 -37.09
C VAL A 262 5.67 27.87 -36.99
N GLU A 263 6.85 28.29 -36.49
CA GLU A 263 7.28 29.69 -36.45
C GLU A 263 7.43 30.29 -37.86
N ASP A 264 8.06 29.56 -38.77
CA ASP A 264 8.20 29.97 -40.18
C ASP A 264 6.84 30.15 -40.89
N ALA A 265 5.81 29.41 -40.41
CA ALA A 265 4.43 29.54 -40.87
C ALA A 265 3.65 30.67 -40.17
N GLY A 266 4.28 31.43 -39.26
CA GLY A 266 3.68 32.55 -38.53
C GLY A 266 2.82 32.19 -37.33
N TYR A 267 2.98 31.00 -36.79
CA TYR A 267 2.25 30.55 -35.59
C TYR A 267 3.21 30.39 -34.41
N GLU A 268 2.68 30.48 -33.17
CA GLU A 268 3.41 30.24 -31.94
C GLU A 268 3.38 28.73 -31.59
N PRO A 269 4.53 28.03 -31.58
CA PRO A 269 4.58 26.59 -31.31
C PRO A 269 4.50 26.23 -29.81
N TYR A 270 4.70 27.21 -28.92
CA TYR A 270 4.78 26.97 -27.50
C TYR A 270 3.61 27.55 -26.71
N GLU A 271 3.06 26.77 -25.80
CA GLU A 271 2.12 27.24 -24.79
C GLU A 271 2.88 27.62 -23.52
N LYS A 272 2.77 28.88 -23.08
CA LYS A 272 3.31 29.30 -21.78
C LYS A 272 2.48 28.68 -20.66
N LYS A 273 3.00 27.65 -20.02
CA LYS A 273 2.38 26.97 -18.90
C LYS A 273 3.20 27.19 -17.63
N LEU A 274 2.52 27.53 -16.52
CA LEU A 274 3.16 27.62 -15.22
C LEU A 274 3.77 26.26 -14.86
N LEU A 275 5.04 26.27 -14.42
CA LEU A 275 5.70 25.05 -13.96
C LEU A 275 4.91 24.43 -12.79
N GLY A 276 4.78 23.11 -12.78
CA GLY A 276 4.21 22.40 -11.66
C GLY A 276 5.08 22.56 -10.39
N ILE A 277 4.48 22.31 -9.22
CA ILE A 277 5.12 22.51 -7.89
C ILE A 277 6.51 21.89 -7.83
N THR A 278 6.65 20.63 -8.28
CA THR A 278 7.94 19.92 -8.26
C THR A 278 9.00 20.60 -9.13
N ALA A 279 8.66 20.94 -10.38
CA ALA A 279 9.58 21.60 -11.31
C ALA A 279 9.95 23.01 -10.81
N MET A 280 8.99 23.73 -10.23
CA MET A 280 9.22 25.06 -9.64
C MET A 280 10.12 24.97 -8.40
N SER A 281 9.93 23.97 -7.55
CA SER A 281 10.79 23.73 -6.39
C SER A 281 12.22 23.34 -6.78
N GLN A 282 12.39 22.60 -7.88
CA GLN A 282 13.71 22.29 -8.44
C GLN A 282 14.40 23.52 -9.02
N ALA A 283 13.67 24.35 -9.74
CA ALA A 283 14.20 25.57 -10.38
C ALA A 283 14.63 26.64 -9.35
N LEU A 284 13.89 26.79 -8.25
CA LEU A 284 14.15 27.81 -7.22
C LEU A 284 15.05 27.31 -6.09
N GLY A 285 15.13 25.99 -5.90
CA GLY A 285 15.64 25.37 -4.70
C GLY A 285 14.67 25.47 -3.52
N ARG A 286 14.71 24.48 -2.60
CA ARG A 286 13.71 24.31 -1.52
C ARG A 286 13.54 25.54 -0.63
N LYS A 287 14.63 26.20 -0.22
CA LYS A 287 14.55 27.38 0.66
C LYS A 287 13.83 28.54 -0.02
N LYS A 288 14.21 28.86 -1.25
CA LYS A 288 13.64 29.98 -2.02
C LYS A 288 12.20 29.71 -2.46
N PHE A 289 11.88 28.44 -2.73
CA PHE A 289 10.52 28.01 -3.01
C PHE A 289 9.60 28.22 -1.79
N GLU A 290 10.03 27.81 -0.62
CA GLU A 290 9.25 27.98 0.63
C GLU A 290 9.08 29.46 0.98
N GLU A 291 10.14 30.25 0.83
CA GLU A 291 10.10 31.69 1.11
C GLU A 291 9.12 32.44 0.17
N LEU A 292 9.13 32.12 -1.12
CA LEU A 292 8.33 32.83 -2.12
C LEU A 292 6.92 32.27 -2.30
N LEU A 293 6.77 30.96 -2.20
CA LEU A 293 5.58 30.24 -2.61
C LEU A 293 4.93 29.41 -1.50
N GLY A 294 5.55 29.27 -0.33
CA GLY A 294 5.02 28.46 0.76
C GLY A 294 3.60 28.85 1.19
N GLY A 295 3.29 30.16 1.18
CA GLY A 295 1.94 30.64 1.46
C GLY A 295 0.93 30.51 0.30
N LEU A 296 1.39 30.14 -0.90
CA LEU A 296 0.57 29.96 -2.10
C LEU A 296 0.36 28.50 -2.47
N VAL A 297 0.95 27.56 -1.72
CA VAL A 297 0.81 26.12 -1.93
C VAL A 297 -0.02 25.53 -0.80
N TYR A 298 -1.03 24.74 -1.14
CA TYR A 298 -1.79 23.99 -0.17
C TYR A 298 -1.95 22.55 -0.64
N LYS A 299 -2.06 21.62 0.31
CA LYS A 299 -2.36 20.22 0.04
C LYS A 299 -3.85 19.98 0.29
N PRO A 300 -4.66 19.80 -0.76
CA PRO A 300 -6.07 19.47 -0.56
C PRO A 300 -6.22 18.10 0.11
N PRO A 301 -7.33 17.87 0.84
CA PRO A 301 -7.62 16.57 1.40
C PRO A 301 -7.72 15.52 0.27
N GLY A 302 -7.09 14.37 0.50
CA GLY A 302 -7.14 13.24 -0.44
C GLY A 302 -8.55 12.65 -0.55
N LYS A 303 -8.83 11.98 -1.67
CA LYS A 303 -10.07 11.21 -1.80
C LYS A 303 -10.07 10.05 -0.79
N PRO A 304 -11.24 9.68 -0.23
CA PRO A 304 -11.34 8.49 0.60
C PRO A 304 -10.87 7.25 -0.16
N VAL A 305 -10.06 6.44 0.49
CA VAL A 305 -9.60 5.13 0.00
C VAL A 305 -9.79 4.09 1.08
N LEU A 306 -10.19 2.91 0.69
CA LEU A 306 -10.25 1.76 1.59
C LEU A 306 -8.88 1.09 1.61
N VAL A 307 -8.36 0.88 2.82
CA VAL A 307 -7.04 0.28 3.04
C VAL A 307 -7.14 -0.76 4.15
N PRO A 308 -6.19 -1.71 4.24
CA PRO A 308 -6.11 -2.64 5.37
C PRO A 308 -6.01 -1.90 6.71
N GLU A 309 -6.52 -2.50 7.77
CA GLU A 309 -6.49 -1.93 9.12
C GLU A 309 -5.07 -1.69 9.65
N SER A 310 -4.08 -2.42 9.12
CA SER A 310 -2.67 -2.25 9.41
C SER A 310 -2.03 -0.96 8.84
N ASP A 311 -2.74 -0.23 7.97
CA ASP A 311 -2.25 1.04 7.42
C ASP A 311 -2.10 2.07 8.55
N LYS A 312 -0.94 2.74 8.61
CA LYS A 312 -0.59 3.68 9.69
C LYS A 312 -1.37 5.00 9.65
N ARG A 313 -2.08 5.29 8.56
CA ARG A 313 -2.87 6.51 8.44
C ARG A 313 -4.09 6.45 9.36
N PRO A 314 -4.45 7.55 10.04
CA PRO A 314 -5.65 7.56 10.86
C PRO A 314 -6.90 7.32 10.00
N ALA A 315 -7.82 6.52 10.53
CA ALA A 315 -9.12 6.32 9.87
C ALA A 315 -9.85 7.65 9.73
N MET A 316 -10.47 7.86 8.57
CA MET A 316 -11.30 9.05 8.37
C MET A 316 -12.51 8.99 9.30
N ASN A 317 -12.81 10.11 9.96
CA ASN A 317 -14.02 10.23 10.74
C ASN A 317 -15.23 10.28 9.77
N THR A 318 -16.06 9.25 9.77
CA THR A 318 -17.29 9.21 8.98
C THR A 318 -18.44 9.68 9.86
N ALA A 319 -19.52 10.20 9.25
CA ALA A 319 -20.70 10.64 9.98
C ALA A 319 -21.25 9.57 10.96
N ILE A 320 -21.06 8.29 10.66
CA ILE A 320 -21.43 7.17 11.55
C ILE A 320 -20.59 7.18 12.84
N ASN A 321 -19.31 7.54 12.75
CA ASN A 321 -18.43 7.62 13.93
C ASN A 321 -18.77 8.83 14.78
N ASP A 322 -19.10 9.98 14.17
CA ASP A 322 -19.58 11.16 14.89
C ASP A 322 -20.85 10.85 15.70
N PHE A 323 -21.77 10.05 15.15
CA PHE A 323 -22.95 9.58 15.87
C PHE A 323 -22.62 8.56 16.98
N LYS A 324 -21.59 7.73 16.81
CA LYS A 324 -21.13 6.80 17.86
C LYS A 324 -20.43 7.53 19.00
N GLU A 325 -19.63 8.53 18.71
CA GLU A 325 -18.98 9.38 19.71
C GLU A 325 -20.01 10.23 20.48
N MET A 326 -21.00 10.81 19.79
CA MET A 326 -22.10 11.49 20.44
C MET A 326 -22.86 10.59 21.41
N ARG A 327 -23.04 9.31 21.10
CA ARG A 327 -23.62 8.33 22.04
C ARG A 327 -22.71 8.04 23.23
N ARG A 328 -21.38 8.05 23.07
CA ARG A 328 -20.42 7.83 24.16
C ARG A 328 -20.26 9.06 25.05
N THR A 329 -20.23 10.26 24.49
CA THR A 329 -20.15 11.51 25.24
C THR A 329 -21.46 11.87 25.96
N THR A 330 -22.60 11.45 25.38
CA THR A 330 -23.91 11.64 26.02
C THR A 330 -24.10 10.74 27.23
N THR A 331 -23.31 9.69 27.41
CA THR A 331 -23.36 8.80 28.59
C THR A 331 -22.63 9.42 29.80
N MET A 332 -21.82 10.45 29.62
CA MET A 332 -21.10 11.15 30.71
C MET A 332 -21.78 12.44 31.18
N ALA A 333 -22.65 13.03 30.38
CA ALA A 333 -23.54 14.07 30.87
C ALA A 333 -24.74 13.36 31.51
N LYS A 334 -24.99 13.61 32.80
CA LYS A 334 -26.31 13.35 33.43
C LYS A 334 -27.35 14.19 32.68
N ILE A 335 -27.69 13.81 31.47
CA ILE A 335 -28.96 14.15 30.89
C ILE A 335 -29.96 13.35 31.71
N VAL A 336 -30.64 14.01 32.60
CA VAL A 336 -31.90 13.54 33.14
C VAL A 336 -32.83 13.46 31.95
N ASN A 337 -32.68 12.40 31.20
CA ASN A 337 -33.60 12.01 30.14
C ASN A 337 -34.88 11.62 30.85
N LYS A 338 -35.77 12.58 30.97
CA LYS A 338 -37.17 12.27 30.84
C LYS A 338 -37.35 11.71 29.43
N THR A 339 -36.98 10.48 29.23
CA THR A 339 -37.38 9.67 28.09
C THR A 339 -38.88 9.54 28.25
N LYS A 340 -39.62 10.47 27.67
CA LYS A 340 -41.05 10.30 27.49
C LYS A 340 -41.15 9.11 26.53
N VAL A 341 -41.31 7.92 27.07
CA VAL A 341 -41.71 6.75 26.31
C VAL A 341 -43.06 7.13 25.73
N ILE A 342 -43.10 7.43 24.44
CA ILE A 342 -44.35 7.75 23.74
C ILE A 342 -45.05 6.43 23.53
N THR A 343 -45.85 6.01 24.47
CA THR A 343 -46.72 4.83 24.45
C THR A 343 -48.06 5.12 23.75
N GLY A 344 -48.04 5.81 22.62
CA GLY A 344 -49.24 6.11 21.83
C GLY A 344 -49.23 5.42 20.48
N PRO A 345 -50.41 5.27 19.83
CA PRO A 345 -50.50 4.68 18.51
C PRO A 345 -49.71 5.52 17.50
N ARG A 346 -48.85 4.83 16.73
CA ARG A 346 -47.98 5.42 15.72
C ARG A 346 -48.55 5.20 14.34
N THR A 347 -48.35 6.16 13.44
CA THR A 347 -48.72 5.98 12.01
C THR A 347 -47.43 5.89 11.21
N ARG A 348 -47.27 4.80 10.46
CA ARG A 348 -46.19 4.60 9.54
C ARG A 348 -46.53 5.15 8.17
N TRP A 349 -45.72 6.04 7.65
CA TRP A 349 -45.83 6.57 6.29
C TRP A 349 -44.71 5.96 5.45
N SER A 350 -45.08 5.28 4.36
CA SER A 350 -44.11 4.69 3.44
C SER A 350 -44.29 5.34 2.07
N TYR A 351 -43.22 5.85 1.51
CA TYR A 351 -43.11 6.32 0.16
C TYR A 351 -42.50 5.21 -0.69
N ALA A 352 -43.21 4.68 -1.65
CA ALA A 352 -42.69 3.69 -2.58
C ALA A 352 -42.68 4.27 -3.99
N ASN A 353 -41.55 4.33 -4.62
CA ASN A 353 -41.45 4.42 -6.06
C ASN A 353 -41.83 3.07 -6.65
N VAL A 354 -42.91 3.01 -7.37
CA VAL A 354 -43.34 1.78 -8.03
C VAL A 354 -42.56 1.63 -9.33
N TRP A 355 -41.78 0.65 -9.37
CA TRP A 355 -41.06 0.17 -10.50
C TRP A 355 -41.96 -0.69 -11.39
N ASP A 356 -41.89 -0.47 -12.71
CA ASP A 356 -42.57 -1.30 -13.69
C ASP A 356 -41.73 -2.57 -13.97
N PRO A 357 -42.24 -3.74 -13.56
CA PRO A 357 -41.51 -5.00 -13.79
C PRO A 357 -41.53 -5.45 -15.26
N LYS A 358 -42.20 -4.72 -16.15
CA LYS A 358 -42.25 -5.02 -17.59
C LYS A 358 -41.19 -4.32 -18.43
N SER A 359 -40.44 -3.38 -17.90
CA SER A 359 -39.30 -2.86 -18.61
C SER A 359 -38.16 -3.91 -18.50
N ILE A 360 -38.06 -4.63 -19.54
CA ILE A 360 -37.17 -5.74 -19.73
C ILE A 360 -35.77 -5.32 -19.51
N ASN A 361 -35.00 -5.56 -18.82
CA ASN A 361 -33.64 -5.16 -18.54
C ASN A 361 -33.48 -3.95 -17.67
N GLY A 362 -34.55 -3.57 -17.09
CA GLY A 362 -34.37 -2.43 -16.35
C GLY A 362 -35.43 -2.09 -15.35
N GLY A 363 -36.01 -3.05 -14.79
CA GLY A 363 -36.91 -2.78 -13.77
C GLY A 363 -36.32 -1.78 -12.75
N THR A 364 -36.95 -0.63 -12.33
CA THR A 364 -36.51 0.39 -11.43
C THR A 364 -36.59 -0.06 -10.00
N PRO A 365 -35.56 0.14 -9.15
CA PRO A 365 -35.64 -0.24 -7.76
C PRO A 365 -36.80 0.45 -7.06
N LYS A 366 -37.54 -0.29 -6.27
CA LYS A 366 -38.52 0.29 -5.35
C LYS A 366 -37.73 0.86 -4.17
N TYR A 367 -37.60 2.17 -4.13
CA TYR A 367 -37.15 2.84 -2.92
C TYR A 367 -38.36 3.12 -2.04
N SER A 368 -38.39 2.60 -0.84
CA SER A 368 -39.39 2.99 0.18
C SER A 368 -38.70 3.73 1.31
N VAL A 369 -39.10 4.96 1.52
CA VAL A 369 -38.69 5.70 2.75
C VAL A 369 -39.89 5.61 3.71
N SER A 370 -39.63 5.05 4.91
CA SER A 370 -40.65 4.94 5.95
C SER A 370 -40.35 5.95 7.06
N LEU A 371 -41.25 6.87 7.29
CA LEU A 371 -41.21 7.80 8.45
C LEU A 371 -42.27 7.36 9.47
N ILE A 372 -41.83 7.15 10.70
CA ILE A 372 -42.72 6.85 11.82
C ILE A 372 -42.89 8.12 12.63
N ILE A 373 -44.09 8.70 12.62
CA ILE A 373 -44.40 9.95 13.29
C ILE A 373 -45.46 9.69 14.37
N PRO A 374 -45.35 10.28 15.57
CA PRO A 374 -46.37 10.19 16.61
C PRO A 374 -47.73 10.73 16.12
N LYS A 375 -48.82 10.01 16.38
CA LYS A 375 -50.16 10.31 15.87
C LYS A 375 -50.74 11.64 16.38
N SER A 376 -50.13 12.20 17.43
CA SER A 376 -50.58 13.43 18.10
C SER A 376 -50.14 14.73 17.43
N ASP A 377 -49.25 14.67 16.40
CA ASP A 377 -48.72 15.88 15.78
C ASP A 377 -49.13 15.99 14.31
N LYS A 378 -50.43 16.26 14.08
CA LYS A 378 -50.96 16.40 12.72
C LYS A 378 -50.31 17.54 11.93
N LYS A 379 -49.92 18.66 12.55
CA LYS A 379 -49.31 19.80 11.85
C LYS A 379 -47.92 19.43 11.27
N THR A 380 -47.11 18.77 12.05
CA THR A 380 -45.79 18.30 11.61
C THR A 380 -45.91 17.25 10.49
N VAL A 381 -46.91 16.36 10.58
CA VAL A 381 -47.15 15.36 9.53
C VAL A 381 -47.54 16.04 8.21
N GLU A 382 -48.45 17.03 8.24
CA GLU A 382 -48.84 17.73 7.01
C GLU A 382 -47.73 18.62 6.45
N ALA A 383 -46.88 19.23 7.28
CA ALA A 383 -45.72 19.99 6.84
C ALA A 383 -44.69 19.09 6.13
N ILE A 384 -44.41 17.91 6.72
CA ILE A 384 -43.49 16.93 6.10
C ILE A 384 -44.03 16.42 4.78
N LYS A 385 -45.34 16.10 4.67
CA LYS A 385 -45.97 15.70 3.43
C LYS A 385 -45.83 16.78 2.35
N ALA A 386 -46.09 18.03 2.71
CA ALA A 386 -45.97 19.15 1.78
C ALA A 386 -44.52 19.33 1.30
N ALA A 387 -43.55 19.21 2.18
CA ALA A 387 -42.13 19.30 1.82
C ALA A 387 -41.69 18.16 0.87
N ILE A 388 -42.15 16.93 1.11
CA ILE A 388 -41.83 15.79 0.26
C ILE A 388 -42.53 15.93 -1.11
N GLN A 389 -43.78 16.39 -1.13
CA GLN A 389 -44.50 16.62 -2.38
C GLN A 389 -43.82 17.70 -3.23
N ALA A 390 -43.39 18.82 -2.62
CA ALA A 390 -42.69 19.89 -3.31
C ALA A 390 -41.34 19.43 -3.87
N ALA A 391 -40.58 18.65 -3.09
CA ALA A 391 -39.31 18.10 -3.55
C ALA A 391 -39.48 17.09 -4.70
N TYR A 392 -40.56 16.33 -4.67
CA TYR A 392 -40.95 15.41 -5.77
C TYR A 392 -41.28 16.18 -7.05
N GLU A 393 -42.13 17.20 -6.96
CA GLU A 393 -42.53 18.03 -8.10
C GLU A 393 -41.33 18.75 -8.73
N GLU A 394 -40.42 19.27 -7.91
CA GLU A 394 -39.17 19.86 -8.40
C GLU A 394 -38.29 18.83 -9.14
N GLY A 395 -38.14 17.63 -8.57
CA GLY A 395 -37.42 16.54 -9.19
C GLY A 395 -38.08 16.06 -10.48
N GLU A 396 -39.41 15.96 -10.51
CA GLU A 396 -40.21 15.60 -11.68
C GLU A 396 -40.04 16.59 -12.84
N SER A 397 -40.07 17.89 -12.52
CA SER A 397 -39.84 18.95 -13.49
C SER A 397 -38.46 18.87 -14.14
N LYS A 398 -37.40 18.65 -13.33
CA LYS A 398 -36.00 18.48 -13.82
C LYS A 398 -35.85 17.25 -14.70
N LEU A 399 -36.52 16.14 -14.38
CA LEU A 399 -36.42 14.89 -15.13
C LEU A 399 -37.20 14.97 -16.47
N LYS A 400 -38.38 15.55 -16.48
CA LYS A 400 -39.16 15.76 -17.70
C LYS A 400 -38.44 16.69 -18.68
N GLY A 401 -37.76 17.71 -18.20
CA GLY A 401 -36.94 18.61 -19.02
C GLY A 401 -35.78 17.90 -19.74
N ASN A 402 -35.38 16.73 -19.26
CA ASN A 402 -34.33 15.89 -19.86
C ASN A 402 -34.87 14.70 -20.67
N GLY A 403 -36.17 14.65 -20.99
CA GLY A 403 -36.79 13.58 -21.79
C GLY A 403 -36.87 12.22 -21.08
N LYS A 404 -36.77 12.18 -19.76
CA LYS A 404 -36.80 10.93 -18.96
C LYS A 404 -38.23 10.70 -18.41
N THR A 405 -38.64 9.44 -18.39
CA THR A 405 -39.92 9.02 -17.78
C THR A 405 -39.79 9.11 -16.25
N VAL A 406 -40.73 9.80 -15.62
CA VAL A 406 -40.78 9.97 -14.17
C VAL A 406 -41.67 8.91 -13.55
N PRO A 407 -41.20 8.15 -12.54
CA PRO A 407 -42.06 7.19 -11.85
C PRO A 407 -43.15 7.89 -11.02
N ALA A 408 -44.33 7.30 -10.92
CA ALA A 408 -45.39 7.88 -10.11
C ALA A 408 -45.10 7.77 -8.60
N LEU A 409 -45.32 8.86 -7.88
CA LEU A 409 -45.26 8.86 -6.42
C LEU A 409 -46.55 8.30 -5.84
N SER A 410 -46.47 7.22 -5.05
CA SER A 410 -47.59 6.70 -4.30
C SER A 410 -47.36 6.84 -2.80
N VAL A 411 -48.32 7.43 -2.11
CA VAL A 411 -48.31 7.56 -0.64
C VAL A 411 -49.24 6.48 -0.08
N ILE A 412 -48.68 5.51 0.61
CA ILE A 412 -49.44 4.44 1.25
C ILE A 412 -49.45 4.70 2.76
N LYS A 413 -50.66 4.77 3.32
CA LYS A 413 -50.89 4.88 4.76
C LYS A 413 -51.08 3.46 5.30
N THR A 414 -50.13 2.96 6.06
CA THR A 414 -50.28 1.69 6.77
C THR A 414 -50.47 1.95 8.27
N PRO A 415 -51.43 1.30 8.92
CA PRO A 415 -51.51 1.30 10.38
C PRO A 415 -50.23 0.71 10.96
N ALA A 416 -49.70 1.30 12.01
CA ALA A 416 -48.63 0.68 12.77
C ALA A 416 -49.19 -0.55 13.51
N ALA A 417 -48.56 -1.69 13.33
CA ALA A 417 -48.83 -2.89 14.12
C ALA A 417 -48.40 -2.70 15.57
#